data_dcec9dc7699473b57d274b318657feec
#
_entry.id   dcec9dc7699473b57d274b318657feec
#
_cell.length_a   1.000
_cell.length_b   1.000
_cell.length_c   1.000
_cell.angle_alpha   90.00
_cell.angle_beta   90.00
_cell.angle_gamma   90.00
#
_symmetry.space_group_name_H-M   'P 1'
#
loop_
_entity.id
_entity.type
_entity.pdbx_description
1 polymer ?
#
loop_
_entity_poly.entity_id
_entity_poly.type
_entity_poly.pdbx_seq_one_letter_code
_entity_poly.pdbx_strand_id
1 'polypeptide(L)' 'MRIRTINKAIEEIKKEDAGTALSSSRIRKWIADGTIKTVKSGSRNLVDVDEIIEHISRG' A
#
# COMPACT_ATOMS: atom_id res chain seq x y z
N MET A 1 -3.37 8.78 -8.93
CA MET A 1 -2.83 8.68 -7.55
C MET A 1 -3.98 8.46 -6.58
N ARG A 2 -3.94 7.35 -5.85
CA ARG A 2 -4.99 7.01 -4.89
C ARG A 2 -4.38 6.93 -3.50
N ILE A 3 -4.55 7.98 -2.71
CA ILE A 3 -4.01 8.04 -1.35
C ILE A 3 -5.05 7.48 -0.38
N ARG A 4 -4.69 6.40 0.30
CA ARG A 4 -5.58 5.69 1.23
C ARG A 4 -4.82 5.26 2.48
N THR A 5 -5.55 4.94 3.55
CA THR A 5 -4.94 4.30 4.71
C THR A 5 -4.44 2.93 4.30
N ILE A 6 -3.55 2.34 5.10
CA ILE A 6 -3.00 1.01 4.79
C ILE A 6 -4.12 -0.01 4.63
N ASN A 7 -5.10 -0.03 5.55
CA ASN A 7 -6.20 -0.98 5.48
C ASN A 7 -7.05 -0.79 4.23
N LYS A 8 -7.37 0.46 3.88
CA LYS A 8 -8.14 0.74 2.67
C LYS A 8 -7.37 0.38 1.41
N ALA A 9 -6.07 0.64 1.41
CA ALA A 9 -5.22 0.27 0.28
C ALA A 9 -5.26 -1.24 0.05
N ILE A 10 -5.17 -2.02 1.12
CA ILE A 10 -5.24 -3.48 1.02
C ILE A 10 -6.59 -3.92 0.47
N GLU A 11 -7.69 -3.34 0.96
CA GLU A 11 -9.02 -3.67 0.46
C GLU A 11 -9.17 -3.41 -1.04
N GLU A 12 -8.70 -2.26 -1.50
CA GLU A 12 -8.81 -1.90 -2.91
C GLU A 12 -7.96 -2.81 -3.79
N ILE A 13 -6.76 -3.16 -3.33
CA ILE A 13 -5.89 -4.05 -4.09
C ILE A 13 -6.48 -5.46 -4.15
N LYS A 14 -7.05 -5.94 -3.06
CA LYS A 14 -7.71 -7.25 -3.05
C LYS A 14 -8.91 -7.31 -3.98
N LYS A 15 -9.61 -6.20 -4.17
CA LYS A 15 -10.72 -6.15 -5.13
C LYS A 15 -10.23 -6.30 -6.56
N GLU A 16 -9.06 -5.75 -6.86
CA GLU A 16 -8.47 -5.83 -8.19
C GLU A 16 -7.77 -7.17 -8.43
N ASP A 17 -7.21 -7.73 -7.36
CA ASP A 17 -6.48 -9.00 -7.43
C ASP A 17 -6.77 -9.81 -6.15
N ALA A 18 -7.83 -10.63 -6.22
CA ALA A 18 -8.24 -11.44 -5.09
C ALA A 18 -7.20 -12.47 -4.66
N GLY A 19 -6.27 -12.81 -5.55
CA GLY A 19 -5.22 -13.78 -5.27
C GLY A 19 -3.96 -13.18 -4.65
N THR A 20 -3.96 -11.88 -4.37
CA THR A 20 -2.76 -11.24 -3.85
C THR A 20 -2.42 -11.72 -2.43
N ALA A 21 -1.12 -11.88 -2.17
CA ALA A 21 -0.62 -12.24 -0.85
C ALA A 21 -0.31 -10.99 -0.01
N LEU A 22 -0.75 -9.83 -0.44
CA LEU A 22 -0.46 -8.57 0.22
C LEU A 22 -1.05 -8.52 1.63
N SER A 23 -0.27 -8.02 2.58
CA SER A 23 -0.70 -7.86 3.95
C SER A 23 -0.22 -6.50 4.49
N SER A 24 -0.83 -6.06 5.61
CA SER A 24 -0.41 -4.82 6.23
C SER A 24 1.04 -4.87 6.70
N SER A 25 1.49 -6.03 7.18
CA SER A 25 2.88 -6.22 7.60
C SER A 25 3.85 -5.99 6.45
N ARG A 26 3.51 -6.48 5.27
CA ARG A 26 4.35 -6.31 4.09
C ARG A 26 4.45 -4.84 3.68
N ILE A 27 3.31 -4.15 3.68
CA ILE A 27 3.29 -2.72 3.36
C ILE A 27 4.12 -1.93 4.36
N ARG A 28 3.98 -2.23 5.64
CA ARG A 28 4.75 -1.55 6.68
C ARG A 28 6.25 -1.78 6.52
N LYS A 29 6.64 -2.98 6.11
CA LYS A 29 8.04 -3.30 5.85
C LYS A 29 8.57 -2.45 4.68
N TRP A 30 7.79 -2.34 3.62
CA TRP A 30 8.17 -1.52 2.48
C TRP A 30 8.31 -0.05 2.85
N ILE A 31 7.46 0.44 3.74
CA ILE A 31 7.55 1.81 4.23
C ILE A 31 8.83 1.99 5.05
N ALA A 32 9.13 1.03 5.92
CA ALA A 32 10.33 1.09 6.75
C ALA A 32 11.61 1.05 5.91
N ASP A 33 11.58 0.29 4.82
CA ASP A 33 12.72 0.16 3.91
C ASP A 33 12.86 1.36 2.97
N GLY A 34 11.86 2.23 2.93
CA GLY A 34 11.84 3.36 2.00
C GLY A 34 11.37 2.99 0.60
N THR A 35 10.91 1.78 0.40
CA THR A 35 10.43 1.31 -0.90
C THR A 35 9.15 2.03 -1.31
N ILE A 36 8.26 2.25 -0.34
CA ILE A 36 6.99 2.95 -0.55
C ILE A 36 6.96 4.16 0.37
N LYS A 37 6.59 5.30 -0.18
CA LYS A 37 6.49 6.55 0.56
C LYS A 37 5.15 6.64 1.25
N THR A 38 5.14 7.25 2.44
CA THR A 38 3.90 7.53 3.14
C THR A 38 3.59 9.01 3.08
N VAL A 39 2.30 9.32 3.13
CA VAL A 39 1.82 10.68 3.30
C VAL A 39 1.18 10.74 4.68
N LYS A 40 1.62 11.65 5.53
CA LYS A 40 1.02 11.82 6.84
C LYS A 40 -0.12 12.82 6.78
N SER A 41 -1.26 12.43 7.35
CA SER A 41 -2.40 13.31 7.48
C SER A 41 -2.88 13.22 8.92
N GLY A 42 -2.52 14.20 9.73
CA GLY A 42 -2.77 14.16 11.16
C GLY A 42 -2.00 13.01 11.80
N SER A 43 -2.71 12.12 12.48
CA SER A 43 -2.11 10.96 13.14
C SER A 43 -2.09 9.72 12.25
N ARG A 44 -2.56 9.83 11.01
CA ARG A 44 -2.66 8.68 10.11
C ARG A 44 -1.54 8.65 9.08
N ASN A 45 -1.07 7.46 8.77
CA ASN A 45 -0.13 7.24 7.68
C ASN A 45 -0.92 6.75 6.47
N LEU A 46 -0.80 7.48 5.37
CA LEU A 46 -1.49 7.14 4.12
C LEU A 46 -0.48 6.64 3.10
N VAL A 47 -0.93 5.81 2.20
CA VAL A 47 -0.09 5.25 1.14
C VAL A 47 -0.76 5.45 -0.22
N ASP A 48 0.03 5.45 -1.28
CA ASP A 48 -0.47 5.54 -2.64
C ASP A 48 -0.73 4.14 -3.16
N VAL A 49 -1.99 3.81 -3.37
CA VAL A 49 -2.40 2.49 -3.86
C VAL A 49 -1.76 2.18 -5.21
N ASP A 50 -1.70 3.17 -6.10
CA ASP A 50 -1.11 2.96 -7.42
C ASP A 50 0.37 2.63 -7.34
N GLU A 51 1.10 3.25 -6.41
CA GLU A 51 2.50 2.94 -6.18
C GLU A 51 2.69 1.50 -5.71
N ILE A 52 1.81 1.04 -4.82
CA ILE A 52 1.87 -0.33 -4.31
C ILE A 52 1.62 -1.32 -5.44
N ILE A 53 0.59 -1.07 -6.25
CA ILE A 53 0.26 -1.93 -7.39
C ILE A 53 1.42 -2.00 -8.37
N GLU A 54 2.02 -0.88 -8.67
CA GLU A 54 3.17 -0.83 -9.56
C GLU A 54 4.34 -1.64 -9.01
N HIS A 55 4.59 -1.53 -7.71
CA HIS A 55 5.67 -2.27 -7.07
C HIS A 55 5.43 -3.78 -7.13
N ILE A 56 4.19 -4.21 -6.90
CA ILE A 56 3.82 -5.62 -6.99
C ILE A 56 4.02 -6.13 -8.42
N SER A 57 3.63 -5.33 -9.41
CA SER A 57 3.74 -5.72 -10.81
C SER A 57 5.18 -5.90 -11.26
N ARG A 58 6.10 -5.15 -10.68
CA ARG A 58 7.53 -5.26 -11.00
C ARG A 58 8.18 -6.47 -10.32
N GLY A 59 7.63 -6.85 -9.20
CA GLY A 59 8.20 -7.85 -8.35
C GLY A 59 7.95 -9.23 -8.76
#